data_67993eb0a2d1353004557d0b2cea4952
#
_entry.id   67993eb0a2d1353004557d0b2cea4952
#
_cell.length_a   1.000
_cell.length_b   1.000
_cell.length_c   1.000
_cell.angle_alpha   90.00
_cell.angle_beta   90.00
_cell.angle_gamma   90.00
#
_symmetry.space_group_name_H-M   'P 1'
#
loop_
_entity.id
_entity.type
_entity.pdbx_description
1 polymer ?
#
loop_
_entity_poly.entity_id
_entity_poly.type
_entity_poly.pdbx_seq_one_letter_code
_entity_poly.pdbx_strand_id
1 'polypeptide(L)'
;MKRVGNRVFSLCLFAALLPFSALAQDRDAVGRVPTVTRLVKLFLERETSLIDAIRAGDAATIGNALTEDFELRTGTRAANPVPRAAFIREVVRTREGGGEVSGMAVHDMGNAAIASFVQPNGHSVLFVVDVWQRSGADWKLAVRYASPIGSPDLAIPGIGPAEPEIPKKY
;
A
#
# COMPACT_ATOMS: atom_id res chain seq x y z
N MET A 1 80.99 -30.46 42.27
CA MET A 1 80.02 -31.54 41.87
C MET A 1 78.65 -30.94 41.78
N LYS A 2 78.07 -30.78 40.56
CA LYS A 2 76.70 -30.88 40.29
C LYS A 2 76.50 -30.52 38.79
N ARG A 3 75.83 -31.42 38.08
CA ARG A 3 75.65 -31.50 36.65
C ARG A 3 74.68 -30.43 36.14
N VAL A 4 75.05 -29.80 35.04
CA VAL A 4 74.21 -28.89 34.23
C VAL A 4 73.37 -29.75 33.32
N GLY A 5 72.08 -29.66 33.48
CA GLY A 5 71.10 -30.30 32.56
C GLY A 5 70.67 -29.33 31.44
N ASN A 6 71.00 -29.71 30.21
CA ASN A 6 70.67 -29.04 29.01
C ASN A 6 69.21 -29.34 28.69
N ARG A 7 68.30 -28.32 28.64
CA ARG A 7 66.95 -28.48 28.15
C ARG A 7 66.81 -27.68 26.86
N VAL A 8 66.71 -28.42 25.77
CA VAL A 8 66.38 -27.93 24.45
C VAL A 8 64.94 -27.52 24.47
N PHE A 9 64.68 -26.22 24.23
CA PHE A 9 63.36 -25.70 24.02
C PHE A 9 63.02 -25.89 22.53
N SER A 10 62.09 -26.81 22.24
CA SER A 10 61.48 -27.00 20.94
C SER A 10 60.42 -25.94 20.76
N LEU A 11 60.66 -25.02 19.81
CA LEU A 11 59.72 -23.94 19.46
C LEU A 11 58.67 -24.51 18.46
N CYS A 12 57.50 -24.90 18.97
CA CYS A 12 56.38 -25.27 18.12
C CYS A 12 55.73 -24.01 17.59
N LEU A 13 55.93 -23.76 16.30
CA LEU A 13 55.26 -22.69 15.55
C LEU A 13 53.79 -23.11 15.25
N PHE A 14 52.86 -22.66 16.09
CA PHE A 14 51.43 -22.81 15.84
C PHE A 14 50.99 -21.78 14.81
N ALA A 15 50.84 -22.19 13.56
CA ALA A 15 50.16 -21.41 12.53
C ALA A 15 48.66 -21.41 12.85
N ALA A 16 48.15 -20.29 13.42
CA ALA A 16 46.74 -20.08 13.61
C ALA A 16 46.06 -19.79 12.23
N LEU A 17 45.43 -20.81 11.69
CA LEU A 17 44.47 -20.67 10.59
C LEU A 17 43.22 -19.95 11.11
N LEU A 18 43.12 -18.64 10.91
CA LEU A 18 41.90 -17.91 11.11
C LEU A 18 40.90 -18.33 10.03
N PRO A 19 39.69 -18.79 10.41
CA PRO A 19 38.65 -18.96 9.42
C PRO A 19 38.24 -17.57 8.89
N PHE A 20 38.48 -17.35 7.61
CA PHE A 20 37.93 -16.21 6.87
C PHE A 20 36.41 -16.43 6.80
N SER A 21 35.69 -15.95 7.83
CA SER A 21 34.23 -15.87 7.76
C SER A 21 33.91 -14.92 6.65
N ALA A 22 33.61 -15.46 5.49
CA ALA A 22 32.97 -14.72 4.42
C ALA A 22 31.67 -14.17 4.98
N LEU A 23 31.65 -12.87 5.28
CA LEU A 23 30.42 -12.11 5.42
C LEU A 23 29.71 -12.23 4.07
N ALA A 24 28.85 -13.21 3.94
CA ALA A 24 27.82 -13.22 2.92
C ALA A 24 26.98 -11.96 3.16
N GLN A 25 27.38 -10.87 2.52
CA GLN A 25 26.54 -9.70 2.43
C GLN A 25 25.25 -10.17 1.74
N ASP A 26 24.21 -10.20 2.54
CA ASP A 26 22.82 -10.41 2.10
C ASP A 26 22.48 -9.29 1.10
N ARG A 27 22.82 -9.51 -0.18
CA ARG A 27 22.55 -8.61 -1.30
C ARG A 27 21.10 -8.69 -1.74
N ASP A 28 20.29 -9.51 -1.09
CA ASP A 28 18.88 -9.70 -1.44
C ASP A 28 17.93 -8.71 -0.72
N ALA A 29 18.46 -7.79 0.09
CA ALA A 29 17.68 -6.72 0.73
C ALA A 29 17.57 -5.44 -0.12
N VAL A 30 18.05 -5.43 -1.36
CA VAL A 30 17.63 -4.39 -2.31
C VAL A 30 16.18 -4.68 -2.66
N GLY A 31 15.29 -3.94 -2.00
CA GLY A 31 13.85 -4.09 -2.11
C GLY A 31 13.42 -4.27 -3.56
N ARG A 32 12.94 -5.46 -3.87
CA ARG A 32 12.36 -5.79 -5.17
C ARG A 32 11.24 -4.78 -5.41
N VAL A 33 11.46 -3.81 -6.30
CA VAL A 33 10.41 -2.85 -6.68
C VAL A 33 9.20 -3.69 -7.10
N PRO A 34 8.06 -3.54 -6.40
CA PRO A 34 6.88 -4.31 -6.76
C PRO A 34 6.51 -3.98 -8.22
N THR A 35 6.25 -4.99 -9.02
CA THR A 35 5.69 -4.75 -10.36
C THR A 35 4.31 -4.11 -10.21
N VAL A 36 3.89 -3.30 -11.18
CA VAL A 36 2.56 -2.66 -11.19
C VAL A 36 1.45 -3.64 -10.85
N THR A 37 1.51 -4.86 -11.40
CA THR A 37 0.53 -5.94 -11.11
C THR A 37 0.50 -6.35 -9.64
N ARG A 38 1.67 -6.41 -8.96
CA ARG A 38 1.73 -6.77 -7.54
C ARG A 38 1.14 -5.68 -6.66
N LEU A 39 1.39 -4.40 -6.98
CA LEU A 39 0.80 -3.27 -6.27
C LEU A 39 -0.71 -3.21 -6.44
N VAL A 40 -1.19 -3.37 -7.67
CA VAL A 40 -2.63 -3.43 -7.95
C VAL A 40 -3.28 -4.54 -7.11
N LYS A 41 -2.71 -5.74 -7.09
CA LYS A 41 -3.22 -6.84 -6.27
C LYS A 41 -3.24 -6.49 -4.78
N LEU A 42 -2.14 -5.92 -4.26
CA LEU A 42 -2.03 -5.51 -2.85
C LEU A 42 -3.13 -4.53 -2.46
N PHE A 43 -3.32 -3.46 -3.25
CA PHE A 43 -4.30 -2.45 -2.90
C PHE A 43 -5.73 -2.92 -3.16
N LEU A 44 -5.97 -3.76 -4.16
CA LEU A 44 -7.27 -4.41 -4.34
C LEU A 44 -7.65 -5.28 -3.14
N GLU A 45 -6.73 -6.05 -2.58
CA GLU A 45 -6.94 -6.84 -1.36
C GLU A 45 -7.26 -5.94 -0.16
N ARG A 46 -6.60 -4.78 -0.02
CA ARG A 46 -6.88 -3.81 1.06
C ARG A 46 -8.23 -3.16 0.92
N GLU A 47 -8.60 -2.74 -0.28
CA GLU A 47 -9.94 -2.20 -0.55
C GLU A 47 -11.03 -3.23 -0.26
N THR A 48 -10.85 -4.45 -0.71
CA THR A 48 -11.79 -5.54 -0.43
C THR A 48 -11.93 -5.76 1.08
N SER A 49 -10.83 -5.83 1.81
CA SER A 49 -10.85 -5.99 3.27
C SER A 49 -11.55 -4.83 3.99
N LEU A 50 -11.35 -3.60 3.53
CA LEU A 50 -12.04 -2.42 4.08
C LEU A 50 -13.54 -2.47 3.79
N ILE A 51 -13.93 -2.82 2.57
CA ILE A 51 -15.33 -3.00 2.17
C ILE A 51 -16.02 -4.06 3.03
N ASP A 52 -15.36 -5.20 3.23
CA ASP A 52 -15.91 -6.31 4.04
C ASP A 52 -16.03 -5.92 5.52
N ALA A 53 -15.05 -5.19 6.07
CA ALA A 53 -15.13 -4.65 7.42
C ALA A 53 -16.30 -3.65 7.58
N ILE A 54 -16.53 -2.79 6.57
CA ILE A 54 -17.66 -1.87 6.56
C ILE A 54 -19.00 -2.64 6.54
N ARG A 55 -19.14 -3.63 5.68
CA ARG A 55 -20.36 -4.47 5.60
C ARG A 55 -20.62 -5.23 6.89
N ALA A 56 -19.55 -5.69 7.55
CA ALA A 56 -19.63 -6.34 8.86
C ALA A 56 -19.96 -5.34 9.99
N GLY A 57 -19.70 -4.05 9.79
CA GLY A 57 -19.80 -3.02 10.85
C GLY A 57 -18.65 -3.11 11.85
N ASP A 58 -17.49 -3.65 11.43
CA ASP A 58 -16.31 -3.83 12.28
C ASP A 58 -15.52 -2.51 12.41
N ALA A 59 -15.90 -1.70 13.39
CA ALA A 59 -15.26 -0.42 13.66
C ALA A 59 -13.75 -0.54 13.97
N ALA A 60 -13.32 -1.64 14.59
CA ALA A 60 -11.93 -1.85 14.95
C ALA A 60 -11.06 -2.08 13.69
N THR A 61 -11.48 -2.99 12.82
CA THR A 61 -10.79 -3.26 11.56
C THR A 61 -10.79 -2.04 10.65
N ILE A 62 -11.93 -1.32 10.53
CA ILE A 62 -12.00 -0.05 9.78
C ILE A 62 -11.01 0.95 10.36
N GLY A 63 -11.01 1.16 11.69
CA GLY A 63 -10.11 2.10 12.34
C GLY A 63 -8.63 1.77 12.13
N ASN A 64 -8.27 0.47 12.15
CA ASN A 64 -6.90 0.02 11.93
C ASN A 64 -6.41 0.24 10.49
N ALA A 65 -7.33 0.20 9.52
CA ALA A 65 -7.02 0.45 8.12
C ALA A 65 -6.77 1.94 7.79
N LEU A 66 -7.19 2.85 8.67
CA LEU A 66 -7.10 4.30 8.49
C LEU A 66 -5.95 4.91 9.30
N THR A 67 -5.36 6.00 8.81
CA THR A 67 -4.46 6.85 9.61
C THR A 67 -5.26 7.63 10.66
N GLU A 68 -4.59 8.17 11.67
CA GLU A 68 -5.28 8.97 12.72
C GLU A 68 -5.87 10.27 12.16
N ASP A 69 -5.25 10.83 11.15
CA ASP A 69 -5.62 12.05 10.44
C ASP A 69 -6.42 11.80 9.16
N PHE A 70 -6.94 10.58 8.99
CA PHE A 70 -7.77 10.23 7.82
C PHE A 70 -8.90 11.21 7.59
N GLU A 71 -9.13 11.53 6.32
CA GLU A 71 -10.29 12.31 5.86
C GLU A 71 -10.90 11.76 4.56
N LEU A 72 -12.23 11.82 4.48
CA LEU A 72 -12.95 11.61 3.23
C LEU A 72 -13.29 12.96 2.60
N ARG A 73 -12.93 13.15 1.34
CA ARG A 73 -13.23 14.32 0.52
C ARG A 73 -14.19 13.98 -0.60
N THR A 74 -15.21 14.79 -0.77
CA THR A 74 -16.19 14.62 -1.86
C THR A 74 -16.42 15.95 -2.59
N GLY A 75 -16.76 15.89 -3.86
CA GLY A 75 -17.09 17.09 -4.63
C GLY A 75 -18.27 17.88 -4.06
N THR A 76 -19.23 17.20 -3.42
CA THR A 76 -20.41 17.84 -2.79
C THR A 76 -20.09 18.54 -1.48
N ARG A 77 -18.93 18.28 -0.88
CA ARG A 77 -18.44 18.86 0.38
C ARG A 77 -16.97 19.28 0.28
N ALA A 78 -16.59 19.90 -0.82
CA ALA A 78 -15.19 20.20 -1.13
C ALA A 78 -14.44 20.98 -0.01
N ALA A 79 -15.14 21.93 0.64
CA ALA A 79 -14.56 22.72 1.72
C ALA A 79 -14.65 22.08 3.12
N ASN A 80 -15.42 21.00 3.27
CA ASN A 80 -15.70 20.38 4.58
C ASN A 80 -15.44 18.87 4.51
N PRO A 81 -14.20 18.42 4.62
CA PRO A 81 -13.88 16.98 4.62
C PRO A 81 -14.52 16.27 5.81
N VAL A 82 -14.83 15.00 5.64
CA VAL A 82 -15.37 14.16 6.70
C VAL A 82 -14.21 13.54 7.47
N PRO A 83 -14.00 13.87 8.75
CA PRO A 83 -12.87 13.35 9.52
C PRO A 83 -13.09 11.88 9.89
N ARG A 84 -12.00 11.19 10.23
CA ARG A 84 -11.93 9.76 10.58
C ARG A 84 -13.06 9.27 11.48
N ALA A 85 -13.26 9.93 12.62
CA ALA A 85 -14.28 9.50 13.59
C ALA A 85 -15.71 9.59 13.05
N ALA A 86 -16.00 10.62 12.25
CA ALA A 86 -17.31 10.78 11.61
C ALA A 86 -17.50 9.74 10.49
N PHE A 87 -16.46 9.47 9.71
CA PHE A 87 -16.48 8.42 8.68
C PHE A 87 -16.77 7.06 9.29
N ILE A 88 -15.97 6.62 10.29
CA ILE A 88 -16.16 5.31 10.94
C ILE A 88 -17.58 5.17 11.49
N ARG A 89 -18.07 6.18 12.22
CA ARG A 89 -19.43 6.14 12.79
C ARG A 89 -20.49 5.95 11.70
N GLU A 90 -20.35 6.66 10.58
CA GLU A 90 -21.32 6.62 9.50
C GLU A 90 -21.31 5.28 8.77
N VAL A 91 -20.13 4.78 8.37
CA VAL A 91 -20.05 3.50 7.63
C VAL A 91 -20.44 2.30 8.49
N VAL A 92 -20.17 2.33 9.79
CA VAL A 92 -20.63 1.31 10.74
C VAL A 92 -22.16 1.34 10.89
N ARG A 93 -22.76 2.52 10.87
CA ARG A 93 -24.21 2.70 10.97
C ARG A 93 -24.93 2.22 9.70
N THR A 94 -24.43 2.59 8.53
CA THR A 94 -25.07 2.29 7.23
C THR A 94 -24.71 0.92 6.70
N ARG A 95 -23.49 0.43 6.99
CA ARG A 95 -22.89 -0.79 6.43
C ARG A 95 -22.83 -0.79 4.89
N GLU A 96 -22.83 0.39 4.31
CA GLU A 96 -22.75 0.58 2.86
C GLU A 96 -21.28 0.62 2.44
N GLY A 97 -20.70 -0.55 2.17
CA GLY A 97 -19.31 -0.70 1.72
C GLY A 97 -19.12 -0.52 0.21
N GLY A 98 -20.19 -0.25 -0.53
CA GLY A 98 -20.13 -0.18 -1.99
C GLY A 98 -20.06 -1.57 -2.65
N GLY A 99 -19.97 -1.58 -3.98
CA GLY A 99 -19.83 -2.79 -4.80
C GLY A 99 -18.38 -3.19 -5.02
N GLU A 100 -18.17 -4.11 -5.95
CA GLU A 100 -16.83 -4.60 -6.34
C GLU A 100 -16.01 -3.49 -7.01
N VAL A 101 -14.75 -3.40 -6.63
CA VAL A 101 -13.77 -2.46 -7.19
C VAL A 101 -13.37 -2.92 -8.59
N SER A 102 -13.32 -2.00 -9.55
CA SER A 102 -12.90 -2.26 -10.92
C SER A 102 -12.01 -1.15 -11.47
N GLY A 103 -11.26 -1.45 -12.52
CA GLY A 103 -10.42 -0.46 -13.21
C GLY A 103 -9.32 0.14 -12.32
N MET A 104 -8.77 -0.63 -11.36
CA MET A 104 -7.77 -0.11 -10.43
C MET A 104 -6.46 0.21 -11.13
N ALA A 105 -5.97 1.43 -10.90
CA ALA A 105 -4.60 1.86 -11.21
C ALA A 105 -3.89 2.30 -9.94
N VAL A 106 -2.58 2.03 -9.85
CA VAL A 106 -1.77 2.37 -8.68
C VAL A 106 -0.49 3.07 -9.09
N HIS A 107 -0.22 4.21 -8.43
CA HIS A 107 1.03 4.95 -8.55
C HIS A 107 1.82 4.82 -7.24
N ASP A 108 3.00 4.21 -7.29
CA ASP A 108 3.92 4.10 -6.15
C ASP A 108 4.77 5.37 -6.05
N MET A 109 4.73 5.99 -4.89
CA MET A 109 5.50 7.18 -4.55
C MET A 109 6.50 6.92 -3.40
N GLY A 110 6.84 5.66 -3.15
CA GLY A 110 7.72 5.24 -2.06
C GLY A 110 7.01 5.12 -0.72
N ASN A 111 6.90 6.22 0.02
CA ASN A 111 6.21 6.24 1.33
C ASN A 111 4.70 6.46 1.22
N ALA A 112 4.21 6.76 0.03
CA ALA A 112 2.80 6.87 -0.29
C ALA A 112 2.48 6.07 -1.55
N ALA A 113 1.23 5.70 -1.73
CA ALA A 113 0.70 5.17 -2.97
C ALA A 113 -0.65 5.81 -3.25
N ILE A 114 -0.92 6.07 -4.52
CA ILE A 114 -2.22 6.55 -4.96
C ILE A 114 -2.90 5.42 -5.72
N ALA A 115 -4.02 4.95 -5.22
CA ALA A 115 -4.86 3.98 -5.88
C ALA A 115 -6.13 4.68 -6.41
N SER A 116 -6.43 4.54 -7.69
CA SER A 116 -7.67 5.04 -8.28
C SER A 116 -8.46 3.88 -8.86
N PHE A 117 -9.78 3.94 -8.73
CA PHE A 117 -10.67 2.87 -9.17
C PHE A 117 -12.11 3.35 -9.32
N VAL A 118 -12.92 2.48 -9.88
CA VAL A 118 -14.36 2.68 -10.02
C VAL A 118 -15.09 1.72 -9.09
N GLN A 119 -16.09 2.23 -8.37
CA GLN A 119 -16.86 1.46 -7.40
C GLN A 119 -18.36 1.75 -7.51
N PRO A 120 -19.21 0.74 -7.72
CA PRO A 120 -20.66 0.90 -7.60
C PRO A 120 -21.07 1.26 -6.16
N ASN A 121 -22.00 2.18 -6.01
CA ASN A 121 -22.55 2.57 -4.70
C ASN A 121 -24.06 2.85 -4.83
N GLY A 122 -24.88 1.87 -4.49
CA GLY A 122 -26.31 1.91 -4.72
C GLY A 122 -26.63 2.05 -6.22
N HIS A 123 -27.33 3.12 -6.57
CA HIS A 123 -27.69 3.45 -7.96
C HIS A 123 -26.65 4.30 -8.70
N SER A 124 -25.55 4.64 -8.04
CA SER A 124 -24.49 5.47 -8.58
C SER A 124 -23.21 4.67 -8.75
N VAL A 125 -22.31 5.20 -9.58
CA VAL A 125 -20.94 4.70 -9.71
C VAL A 125 -20.01 5.82 -9.29
N LEU A 126 -19.06 5.49 -8.41
CA LEU A 126 -18.08 6.45 -7.90
C LEU A 126 -16.73 6.24 -8.60
N PHE A 127 -16.08 7.34 -8.93
CA PHE A 127 -14.64 7.38 -9.12
C PHE A 127 -14.00 7.68 -7.76
N VAL A 128 -13.13 6.79 -7.32
CA VAL A 128 -12.45 6.88 -6.03
C VAL A 128 -10.95 7.03 -6.27
N VAL A 129 -10.34 7.91 -5.51
CA VAL A 129 -8.89 8.06 -5.44
C VAL A 129 -8.47 8.00 -3.98
N ASP A 130 -7.70 6.99 -3.65
CA ASP A 130 -7.20 6.73 -2.30
C ASP A 130 -5.71 7.02 -2.19
N VAL A 131 -5.36 7.79 -1.19
CA VAL A 131 -3.98 8.04 -0.81
C VAL A 131 -3.63 7.14 0.37
N TRP A 132 -2.81 6.15 0.12
CA TRP A 132 -2.28 5.24 1.12
C TRP A 132 -0.93 5.70 1.60
N GLN A 133 -0.70 5.65 2.90
CA GLN A 133 0.54 6.00 3.54
C GLN A 133 1.19 4.77 4.17
N ARG A 134 2.50 4.63 4.01
CA ARG A 134 3.24 3.53 4.63
C ARG A 134 3.32 3.74 6.15
N SER A 135 2.96 2.70 6.90
CA SER A 135 2.99 2.68 8.36
C SER A 135 3.77 1.42 8.81
N GLY A 136 5.07 1.56 8.99
CA GLY A 136 5.96 0.42 9.20
C GLY A 136 5.99 -0.51 8.00
N ALA A 137 5.67 -1.78 8.20
CA ALA A 137 5.56 -2.78 7.13
C ALA A 137 4.21 -2.76 6.41
N ASP A 138 3.25 -1.96 6.89
CA ASP A 138 1.87 -1.93 6.41
C ASP A 138 1.52 -0.62 5.69
N TRP A 139 0.29 -0.55 5.16
CA TRP A 139 -0.28 0.63 4.52
C TRP A 139 -1.57 1.02 5.23
N LYS A 140 -1.75 2.32 5.45
CA LYS A 140 -2.97 2.89 6.00
C LYS A 140 -3.53 3.94 5.05
N LEU A 141 -4.85 3.97 4.91
CA LEU A 141 -5.55 4.95 4.11
C LEU A 141 -5.55 6.29 4.84
N ALA A 142 -4.96 7.30 4.21
CA ALA A 142 -4.84 8.65 4.76
C ALA A 142 -5.91 9.59 4.22
N VAL A 143 -6.20 9.53 2.92
CA VAL A 143 -7.22 10.36 2.30
C VAL A 143 -7.99 9.53 1.27
N ARG A 144 -9.30 9.63 1.29
CA ARG A 144 -10.17 9.13 0.22
C ARG A 144 -10.86 10.30 -0.48
N TYR A 145 -10.69 10.40 -1.78
CA TYR A 145 -11.51 11.25 -2.65
C TYR A 145 -12.55 10.38 -3.33
N ALA A 146 -13.82 10.74 -3.22
CA ALA A 146 -14.90 10.01 -3.86
C ALA A 146 -15.90 10.98 -4.49
N SER A 147 -16.21 10.75 -5.74
CA SER A 147 -17.18 11.55 -6.48
C SER A 147 -18.00 10.67 -7.42
N PRO A 148 -19.28 10.93 -7.61
CA PRO A 148 -20.03 10.30 -8.69
C PRO A 148 -19.31 10.53 -10.03
N ILE A 149 -19.34 9.52 -10.89
CA ILE A 149 -18.85 9.69 -12.26
C ILE A 149 -19.79 10.69 -12.95
N GLY A 150 -19.19 11.76 -13.48
CA GLY A 150 -19.91 12.82 -14.15
C GLY A 150 -20.40 12.43 -15.54
N SER A 151 -21.09 13.39 -16.21
CA SER A 151 -21.43 13.24 -17.61
C SER A 151 -20.17 13.18 -18.47
N PRO A 152 -20.12 12.31 -19.49
CA PRO A 152 -19.00 12.28 -20.44
C PRO A 152 -18.85 13.60 -21.24
N ASP A 153 -19.89 14.43 -21.23
CA ASP A 153 -19.89 15.74 -21.92
C ASP A 153 -19.23 16.85 -21.06
N LEU A 154 -18.84 16.57 -19.83
CA LEU A 154 -18.15 17.56 -19.00
C LEU A 154 -16.75 17.81 -19.57
N ALA A 155 -16.54 19.02 -20.09
CA ALA A 155 -15.24 19.42 -20.59
C ALA A 155 -14.22 19.52 -19.45
N ILE A 156 -13.21 18.67 -19.50
CA ILE A 156 -12.07 18.70 -18.56
C ILE A 156 -10.86 19.23 -19.34
N PRO A 157 -10.21 20.34 -18.89
CA PRO A 157 -9.01 20.84 -19.54
C PRO A 157 -7.93 19.75 -19.67
N GLY A 158 -7.37 19.60 -20.85
CA GLY A 158 -6.34 18.59 -21.13
C GLY A 158 -6.88 17.22 -21.59
N ILE A 159 -8.19 17.00 -21.59
CA ILE A 159 -8.79 15.82 -22.22
C ILE A 159 -9.22 16.21 -23.64
N GLY A 160 -8.59 15.58 -24.64
CA GLY A 160 -9.03 15.65 -26.04
C GLY A 160 -10.28 14.79 -26.30
N PRO A 161 -10.81 14.80 -27.53
CA PRO A 161 -11.87 13.87 -27.90
C PRO A 161 -11.39 12.43 -27.67
N ALA A 162 -12.31 11.57 -27.20
CA ALA A 162 -12.01 10.16 -27.00
C ALA A 162 -11.50 9.54 -28.32
N GLU A 163 -10.33 8.88 -28.28
CA GLU A 163 -9.88 8.11 -29.42
C GLU A 163 -10.90 6.99 -29.72
N PRO A 164 -11.27 6.80 -31.00
CA PRO A 164 -12.17 5.72 -31.35
C PRO A 164 -11.54 4.37 -30.95
N GLU A 165 -12.27 3.54 -30.23
CA GLU A 165 -11.84 2.17 -29.93
C GLU A 165 -11.56 1.43 -31.25
N ILE A 166 -10.29 1.09 -31.47
CA ILE A 166 -9.90 0.22 -32.58
C ILE A 166 -10.33 -1.21 -32.22
N PRO A 167 -11.28 -1.83 -32.96
CA PRO A 167 -11.69 -3.19 -32.68
C PRO A 167 -10.46 -4.11 -32.75
N LYS A 168 -10.18 -4.82 -31.67
CA LYS A 168 -9.13 -5.86 -31.67
C LYS A 168 -9.57 -6.95 -32.64
N LYS A 169 -8.91 -7.04 -33.80
CA LYS A 169 -9.03 -8.22 -34.66
C LYS A 169 -8.33 -9.37 -33.96
N TYR A 170 -9.08 -10.37 -33.54
CA TYR A 170 -8.59 -11.66 -33.10
C TYR A 170 -8.28 -12.53 -34.33
#